data_f7961abca02d91df0ab5720a3bf93921
#
_entry.id   f7961abca02d91df0ab5720a3bf93921
#
_cell.length_a   1.000
_cell.length_b   1.000
_cell.length_c   1.000
_cell.angle_alpha   90.00
_cell.angle_beta   90.00
_cell.angle_gamma   90.00
#
_symmetry.space_group_name_H-M   'P 1'
#
loop_
_entity.id
_entity.type
_entity.pdbx_description
1 polymer ?
#
loop_
_entity_poly.entity_id
_entity_poly.type
_entity_poly.pdbx_seq_one_letter_code
_entity_poly.pdbx_strand_id
1 'polypeptide(L)'
;MVATTVATPFSNLLFSSEKIEVEKKYTINFFTKPLDKYGYDFMIDTLKMGGVDGLDLTVRPKGSVLPEKVAEDLPLVAEMAKKNDLFLEMMVSNITGAETPHAKNVLKTAAQNGIKHYRMGYFRYNDYEKAKETIANAKTQIQSLMGINAQYGIQGGYQNHTGNYFGAPLWDLMVVLEKVASPWISSQFDIYHAYSEGYRSWQVSMEMMAPKIGSLAVKDFTWEINNGQAKIKKVPLGQGIVDLDGFFKNIKNLNIVAPITLHIEYPLLEKHEENLSLIEKQKIMVAKIQNDVQFILSKLHQYQLI
;
A
#
# COMPACT_ATOMS: atom_id res chain seq x y z
N MET A 1 -28.72 -74.68 10.42
CA MET A 1 -27.83 -73.57 10.75
C MET A 1 -27.99 -72.54 9.67
N VAL A 2 -28.67 -71.42 9.98
CA VAL A 2 -28.92 -70.35 9.02
C VAL A 2 -27.95 -69.23 9.44
N ALA A 3 -27.04 -68.86 8.54
CA ALA A 3 -26.10 -67.76 8.73
C ALA A 3 -26.74 -66.43 8.32
N THR A 4 -26.92 -65.55 9.31
CA THR A 4 -27.44 -64.18 9.12
C THR A 4 -26.26 -63.25 8.84
N THR A 5 -26.18 -62.72 7.64
CA THR A 5 -25.23 -61.66 7.25
C THR A 5 -25.77 -60.31 7.71
N VAL A 6 -25.05 -59.64 8.63
CA VAL A 6 -25.33 -58.26 9.04
C VAL A 6 -24.56 -57.31 8.08
N ALA A 7 -25.31 -56.51 7.33
CA ALA A 7 -24.76 -55.45 6.52
C ALA A 7 -24.57 -54.16 7.37
N THR A 8 -23.35 -53.68 7.48
CA THR A 8 -23.01 -52.38 8.08
C THR A 8 -23.23 -51.27 7.04
N PRO A 9 -23.86 -50.13 7.40
CA PRO A 9 -24.02 -49.03 6.48
C PRO A 9 -22.71 -48.25 6.35
N PHE A 10 -22.27 -48.03 5.10
CA PHE A 10 -21.21 -47.10 4.75
C PHE A 10 -21.67 -45.66 5.07
N SER A 11 -21.07 -45.05 6.08
CA SER A 11 -21.22 -43.60 6.32
C SER A 11 -20.44 -42.80 5.26
N ASN A 12 -21.16 -42.02 4.47
CA ASN A 12 -20.59 -41.02 3.55
C ASN A 12 -19.83 -39.96 4.36
N LEU A 13 -18.52 -40.05 4.40
CA LEU A 13 -17.64 -38.96 4.80
C LEU A 13 -17.69 -37.91 3.68
N LEU A 14 -18.46 -36.86 3.94
CA LEU A 14 -18.38 -35.62 3.18
C LEU A 14 -17.01 -34.97 3.47
N PHE A 15 -16.06 -35.14 2.58
CA PHE A 15 -14.84 -34.34 2.56
C PHE A 15 -15.23 -32.91 2.22
N SER A 16 -15.30 -32.02 3.21
CA SER A 16 -15.25 -30.59 2.96
C SER A 16 -13.87 -30.29 2.38
N SER A 17 -13.83 -29.92 1.12
CA SER A 17 -12.60 -29.37 0.52
C SER A 17 -12.38 -28.00 1.15
N GLU A 18 -11.63 -27.94 2.25
CA GLU A 18 -11.00 -26.69 2.66
C GLU A 18 -10.13 -26.23 1.50
N LYS A 19 -10.51 -25.12 0.88
CA LYS A 19 -9.63 -24.42 -0.05
C LYS A 19 -8.37 -24.07 0.74
N ILE A 20 -7.26 -24.73 0.44
CA ILE A 20 -5.95 -24.28 0.90
C ILE A 20 -5.73 -22.94 0.22
N GLU A 21 -5.96 -21.85 0.95
CA GLU A 21 -5.54 -20.52 0.52
C GLU A 21 -4.01 -20.52 0.49
N VAL A 22 -3.46 -20.63 -0.72
CA VAL A 22 -2.03 -20.39 -0.94
C VAL A 22 -1.82 -18.90 -0.72
N GLU A 23 -1.15 -18.55 0.37
CA GLU A 23 -0.82 -17.16 0.69
C GLU A 23 -0.01 -16.57 -0.48
N LYS A 24 -0.58 -15.54 -1.15
CA LYS A 24 0.09 -14.89 -2.27
C LYS A 24 1.37 -14.22 -1.76
N LYS A 25 2.49 -14.52 -2.37
CA LYS A 25 3.79 -13.93 -2.05
C LYS A 25 3.81 -12.41 -2.28
N TYR A 26 3.08 -11.94 -3.29
CA TYR A 26 2.87 -10.52 -3.61
C TYR A 26 1.39 -10.28 -3.84
N THR A 27 0.82 -9.34 -3.12
CA THR A 27 -0.54 -8.84 -3.31
C THR A 27 -0.48 -7.47 -3.97
N ILE A 28 -1.39 -7.17 -4.88
CA ILE A 28 -1.53 -5.86 -5.52
C ILE A 28 -2.69 -5.14 -4.85
N ASN A 29 -2.36 -4.19 -3.99
CA ASN A 29 -3.33 -3.35 -3.29
C ASN A 29 -3.49 -2.01 -4.01
N PHE A 30 -4.65 -1.39 -3.93
CA PHE A 30 -4.92 -0.10 -4.55
C PHE A 30 -5.01 1.00 -3.49
N PHE A 31 -4.19 2.05 -3.64
CA PHE A 31 -4.29 3.25 -2.82
C PHE A 31 -5.59 4.00 -3.10
N THR A 32 -6.54 3.99 -2.16
CA THR A 32 -7.94 4.38 -2.40
C THR A 32 -8.17 5.88 -2.58
N LYS A 33 -7.17 6.74 -2.33
CA LYS A 33 -7.30 8.21 -2.42
C LYS A 33 -8.06 8.73 -3.66
N PRO A 34 -7.86 8.24 -4.89
CA PRO A 34 -8.60 8.71 -6.05
C PRO A 34 -10.11 8.43 -5.98
N LEU A 35 -10.50 7.47 -5.14
CA LEU A 35 -11.88 7.01 -4.96
C LEU A 35 -12.51 7.54 -3.66
N ASP A 36 -11.80 8.27 -2.80
CA ASP A 36 -12.28 8.75 -1.49
C ASP A 36 -13.59 9.57 -1.57
N LYS A 37 -13.86 10.23 -2.70
CA LYS A 37 -15.08 11.02 -2.91
C LYS A 37 -16.32 10.20 -3.29
N TYR A 38 -16.14 8.91 -3.58
CA TYR A 38 -17.22 7.98 -3.91
C TYR A 38 -17.56 7.12 -2.69
N GLY A 39 -18.78 6.63 -2.60
CA GLY A 39 -19.18 5.74 -1.50
C GLY A 39 -18.44 4.39 -1.53
N TYR A 40 -18.50 3.66 -0.42
CA TYR A 40 -17.79 2.38 -0.26
C TYR A 40 -18.19 1.35 -1.32
N ASP A 41 -19.50 1.23 -1.65
CA ASP A 41 -19.97 0.30 -2.69
C ASP A 41 -19.30 0.57 -4.03
N PHE A 42 -19.28 1.83 -4.47
CA PHE A 42 -18.63 2.21 -5.72
C PHE A 42 -17.14 1.91 -5.71
N MET A 43 -16.46 2.21 -4.59
CA MET A 43 -15.03 1.94 -4.43
C MET A 43 -14.74 0.44 -4.52
N ILE A 44 -15.44 -0.38 -3.74
CA ILE A 44 -15.26 -1.84 -3.69
C ILE A 44 -15.54 -2.47 -5.06
N ASP A 45 -16.67 -2.13 -5.70
CA ASP A 45 -17.02 -2.64 -7.02
C ASP A 45 -15.99 -2.25 -8.09
N THR A 46 -15.55 -0.99 -8.05
CA THR A 46 -14.52 -0.49 -8.99
C THR A 46 -13.21 -1.24 -8.83
N LEU A 47 -12.77 -1.49 -7.60
CA LEU A 47 -11.52 -2.19 -7.32
C LEU A 47 -11.61 -3.68 -7.67
N LYS A 48 -12.72 -4.34 -7.35
CA LYS A 48 -12.98 -5.72 -7.76
C LYS A 48 -12.93 -5.87 -9.28
N MET A 49 -13.65 -5.01 -10.01
CA MET A 49 -13.60 -5.00 -11.48
C MET A 49 -12.23 -4.62 -12.02
N GLY A 50 -11.49 -3.76 -11.30
CA GLY A 50 -10.12 -3.36 -11.63
C GLY A 50 -9.10 -4.49 -11.52
N GLY A 51 -9.44 -5.60 -10.85
CA GLY A 51 -8.61 -6.79 -10.75
C GLY A 51 -7.45 -6.68 -9.75
N VAL A 52 -7.55 -5.77 -8.77
CA VAL A 52 -6.61 -5.71 -7.64
C VAL A 52 -6.90 -6.83 -6.65
N ASP A 53 -5.90 -7.21 -5.85
CA ASP A 53 -6.07 -8.19 -4.78
C ASP A 53 -6.70 -7.58 -3.53
N GLY A 54 -6.45 -6.29 -3.28
CA GLY A 54 -6.92 -5.65 -2.06
C GLY A 54 -6.85 -4.12 -2.08
N LEU A 55 -7.09 -3.56 -0.91
CA LEU A 55 -7.13 -2.13 -0.66
C LEU A 55 -5.92 -1.68 0.17
N ASP A 56 -5.34 -0.52 -0.21
CA ASP A 56 -4.54 0.33 0.65
C ASP A 56 -5.42 1.52 1.06
N LEU A 57 -6.24 1.30 2.10
CA LEU A 57 -7.37 2.16 2.47
C LEU A 57 -6.92 3.44 3.15
N THR A 58 -7.46 4.59 2.73
CA THR A 58 -7.19 5.86 3.42
C THR A 58 -7.96 5.96 4.74
N VAL A 59 -7.24 5.86 5.87
CA VAL A 59 -7.75 6.03 7.24
C VAL A 59 -7.09 7.27 7.85
N ARG A 60 -7.57 8.43 7.45
CA ARG A 60 -6.96 9.73 7.80
C ARG A 60 -7.95 10.87 7.60
N PRO A 61 -7.66 12.12 8.09
CA PRO A 61 -8.47 13.28 7.75
C PRO A 61 -8.65 13.42 6.23
N LYS A 62 -9.90 13.59 5.79
CA LYS A 62 -10.31 13.66 4.38
C LYS A 62 -10.08 12.37 3.58
N GLY A 63 -9.84 11.24 4.23
CA GLY A 63 -9.78 9.92 3.60
C GLY A 63 -11.15 9.24 3.57
N SER A 64 -11.19 8.00 3.04
CA SER A 64 -12.40 7.17 3.00
C SER A 64 -12.95 6.90 4.40
N VAL A 65 -12.06 6.66 5.38
CA VAL A 65 -12.41 6.48 6.79
C VAL A 65 -11.76 7.59 7.61
N LEU A 66 -12.56 8.31 8.39
CA LEU A 66 -12.06 9.33 9.30
C LEU A 66 -11.52 8.70 10.60
N PRO A 67 -10.37 9.16 11.14
CA PRO A 67 -9.79 8.60 12.36
C PRO A 67 -10.73 8.55 13.55
N GLU A 68 -11.57 9.58 13.73
CA GLU A 68 -12.56 9.68 14.79
C GLU A 68 -13.73 8.71 14.63
N LYS A 69 -13.98 8.23 13.41
CA LYS A 69 -15.05 7.25 13.08
C LYS A 69 -14.54 5.85 12.81
N VAL A 70 -13.25 5.61 13.01
CA VAL A 70 -12.61 4.34 12.62
C VAL A 70 -13.28 3.11 13.22
N ALA A 71 -13.78 3.19 14.45
CA ALA A 71 -14.43 2.07 15.14
C ALA A 71 -15.79 1.68 14.50
N GLU A 72 -16.42 2.62 13.80
CA GLU A 72 -17.72 2.42 13.14
C GLU A 72 -17.52 2.04 11.67
N ASP A 73 -16.74 2.84 10.93
CA ASP A 73 -16.65 2.75 9.48
C ASP A 73 -15.70 1.65 8.99
N LEU A 74 -14.55 1.44 9.67
CA LEU A 74 -13.56 0.47 9.20
C LEU A 74 -14.08 -0.97 9.19
N PRO A 75 -14.83 -1.46 10.19
CA PRO A 75 -15.41 -2.80 10.15
C PRO A 75 -16.40 -2.98 9.00
N LEU A 76 -17.15 -1.95 8.63
CA LEU A 76 -18.07 -1.99 7.48
C LEU A 76 -17.30 -2.18 6.17
N VAL A 77 -16.24 -1.38 5.95
CA VAL A 77 -15.39 -1.51 4.75
C VAL A 77 -14.71 -2.88 4.71
N ALA A 78 -14.23 -3.38 5.85
CA ALA A 78 -13.60 -4.70 5.94
C ALA A 78 -14.56 -5.83 5.56
N GLU A 79 -15.81 -5.78 6.04
CA GLU A 79 -16.85 -6.75 5.67
C GLU A 79 -17.19 -6.67 4.18
N MET A 80 -17.34 -5.47 3.64
CA MET A 80 -17.61 -5.26 2.22
C MET A 80 -16.47 -5.78 1.34
N ALA A 81 -15.21 -5.49 1.68
CA ALA A 81 -14.04 -6.01 0.99
C ALA A 81 -14.03 -7.54 0.99
N LYS A 82 -14.21 -8.15 2.17
CA LYS A 82 -14.25 -9.62 2.33
C LYS A 82 -15.38 -10.27 1.51
N LYS A 83 -16.58 -9.70 1.48
CA LYS A 83 -17.70 -10.21 0.66
C LYS A 83 -17.41 -10.15 -0.84
N ASN A 84 -16.47 -9.32 -1.24
CA ASN A 84 -16.05 -9.13 -2.63
C ASN A 84 -14.72 -9.81 -2.96
N ASP A 85 -14.21 -10.70 -2.10
CA ASP A 85 -12.94 -11.39 -2.25
C ASP A 85 -11.73 -10.45 -2.37
N LEU A 86 -11.81 -9.27 -1.74
CA LEU A 86 -10.71 -8.31 -1.66
C LEU A 86 -10.06 -8.34 -0.27
N PHE A 87 -8.73 -8.28 -0.24
CA PHE A 87 -7.98 -8.13 0.99
C PHE A 87 -8.07 -6.69 1.53
N LEU A 88 -8.07 -6.56 2.85
CA LEU A 88 -7.87 -5.29 3.54
C LEU A 88 -6.67 -5.45 4.48
N GLU A 89 -5.47 -5.53 3.89
CA GLU A 89 -4.22 -5.73 4.65
C GLU A 89 -3.39 -4.47 4.79
N MET A 90 -3.71 -3.42 4.05
CA MET A 90 -2.97 -2.16 4.04
C MET A 90 -3.88 -0.96 4.33
N MET A 91 -3.32 0.06 5.00
CA MET A 91 -3.98 1.35 5.12
C MET A 91 -2.99 2.53 5.08
N VAL A 92 -3.47 3.68 4.65
CA VAL A 92 -2.74 4.94 4.68
C VAL A 92 -3.28 5.81 5.81
N SER A 93 -2.43 6.14 6.77
CA SER A 93 -2.79 6.97 7.92
C SER A 93 -2.08 8.34 7.92
N ASN A 94 -2.42 9.17 8.90
CA ASN A 94 -1.68 10.39 9.25
C ASN A 94 -0.90 10.25 10.57
N ILE A 95 -0.71 9.03 11.07
CA ILE A 95 -0.06 8.75 12.34
C ILE A 95 1.44 8.97 12.20
N THR A 96 1.98 9.93 12.94
CA THR A 96 3.41 10.23 12.98
C THR A 96 4.08 9.75 14.26
N GLY A 97 3.32 9.53 15.32
CA GLY A 97 3.79 9.10 16.64
C GLY A 97 2.64 8.60 17.51
N ALA A 98 2.94 8.07 18.68
CA ALA A 98 1.95 7.52 19.61
C ALA A 98 0.91 8.54 20.07
N GLU A 99 1.31 9.82 20.16
CA GLU A 99 0.45 10.93 20.58
C GLU A 99 -0.37 11.56 19.44
N THR A 100 -0.26 11.02 18.21
CA THR A 100 -1.14 11.47 17.11
C THR A 100 -2.60 11.23 17.50
N PRO A 101 -3.50 12.21 17.36
CA PRO A 101 -4.92 12.04 17.70
C PRO A 101 -5.50 10.77 17.08
N HIS A 102 -6.21 10.01 17.90
CA HIS A 102 -6.82 8.70 17.55
C HIS A 102 -5.85 7.57 17.19
N ALA A 103 -4.52 7.74 17.22
CA ALA A 103 -3.54 6.73 16.78
C ALA A 103 -3.81 5.35 17.38
N LYS A 104 -3.94 5.27 18.69
CA LYS A 104 -4.18 3.98 19.40
C LYS A 104 -5.47 3.30 18.94
N ASN A 105 -6.56 4.08 18.78
CA ASN A 105 -7.86 3.54 18.34
C ASN A 105 -7.80 3.09 16.89
N VAL A 106 -7.17 3.87 16.01
CA VAL A 106 -6.99 3.53 14.60
C VAL A 106 -6.19 2.23 14.47
N LEU A 107 -5.03 2.11 15.12
CA LEU A 107 -4.17 0.93 15.02
C LEU A 107 -4.82 -0.31 15.63
N LYS A 108 -5.52 -0.16 16.76
CA LYS A 108 -6.29 -1.26 17.38
C LYS A 108 -7.39 -1.77 16.43
N THR A 109 -8.23 -0.86 15.93
CA THR A 109 -9.35 -1.22 15.06
C THR A 109 -8.84 -1.80 13.73
N ALA A 110 -7.76 -1.24 13.18
CA ALA A 110 -7.12 -1.74 11.96
C ALA A 110 -6.66 -3.20 12.12
N ALA A 111 -5.91 -3.50 13.19
CA ALA A 111 -5.44 -4.85 13.47
C ALA A 111 -6.60 -5.85 13.70
N GLN A 112 -7.67 -5.43 14.37
CA GLN A 112 -8.87 -6.24 14.58
C GLN A 112 -9.61 -6.58 13.29
N ASN A 113 -9.42 -5.78 12.23
CA ASN A 113 -10.03 -5.96 10.91
C ASN A 113 -9.05 -6.51 9.85
N GLY A 114 -7.93 -7.09 10.28
CA GLY A 114 -7.01 -7.81 9.40
C GLY A 114 -5.92 -6.97 8.75
N ILE A 115 -5.85 -5.65 9.01
CA ILE A 115 -4.80 -4.79 8.47
C ILE A 115 -3.48 -5.13 9.15
N LYS A 116 -2.49 -5.49 8.34
CA LYS A 116 -1.14 -5.88 8.78
C LYS A 116 -0.13 -4.74 8.62
N HIS A 117 -0.35 -3.85 7.64
CA HIS A 117 0.57 -2.78 7.27
C HIS A 117 -0.14 -1.43 7.23
N TYR A 118 0.50 -0.40 7.78
CA TYR A 118 0.00 0.95 7.59
C TYR A 118 1.11 1.91 7.19
N ARG A 119 0.81 2.83 6.28
CA ARG A 119 1.68 3.94 5.97
C ARG A 119 1.55 5.00 7.06
N MET A 120 2.67 5.45 7.60
CA MET A 120 2.75 6.55 8.57
C MET A 120 2.41 7.91 7.93
N GLY A 121 2.12 8.90 8.75
CA GLY A 121 2.10 10.31 8.37
C GLY A 121 3.52 10.84 8.11
N TYR A 122 3.60 12.05 7.55
CA TYR A 122 4.87 12.63 7.11
C TYR A 122 5.42 13.67 8.08
N PHE A 123 6.75 13.73 8.16
CA PHE A 123 7.48 14.87 8.69
C PHE A 123 7.99 15.73 7.55
N ARG A 124 8.12 17.05 7.77
CA ARG A 124 8.58 18.00 6.76
C ARG A 124 9.79 18.79 7.25
N TYR A 125 10.69 19.07 6.33
CA TYR A 125 11.73 20.06 6.51
C TYR A 125 11.14 21.45 6.21
N ASN A 126 10.59 22.10 7.25
CA ASN A 126 10.05 23.46 7.13
C ASN A 126 11.17 24.52 7.16
N ASP A 127 12.29 24.16 7.76
CA ASP A 127 13.48 24.98 7.90
C ASP A 127 14.70 24.07 7.65
N TYR A 128 15.42 24.33 6.57
CA TYR A 128 16.56 23.48 6.17
C TYR A 128 17.73 23.57 7.15
N GLU A 129 17.89 24.69 7.86
CA GLU A 129 18.93 24.86 8.89
C GLU A 129 18.67 23.96 10.10
N LYS A 130 17.41 23.55 10.31
CA LYS A 130 16.98 22.65 11.38
C LYS A 130 16.76 21.19 10.92
N ALA A 131 17.36 20.78 9.82
CA ALA A 131 17.18 19.42 9.30
C ALA A 131 17.54 18.34 10.34
N LYS A 132 18.62 18.55 11.12
CA LYS A 132 19.03 17.62 12.18
C LYS A 132 17.97 17.49 13.29
N GLU A 133 17.30 18.59 13.65
CA GLU A 133 16.23 18.58 14.65
C GLU A 133 15.01 17.83 14.10
N THR A 134 14.66 18.03 12.84
CA THR A 134 13.58 17.32 12.17
C THR A 134 13.84 15.81 12.16
N ILE A 135 15.06 15.37 11.82
CA ILE A 135 15.46 13.95 11.84
C ILE A 135 15.39 13.38 13.27
N ALA A 136 15.87 14.12 14.27
CA ALA A 136 15.83 13.70 15.68
C ALA A 136 14.37 13.55 16.17
N ASN A 137 13.50 14.51 15.83
CA ASN A 137 12.08 14.43 16.13
C ASN A 137 11.41 13.25 15.44
N ALA A 138 11.63 13.07 14.14
CA ALA A 138 11.09 11.93 13.37
C ALA A 138 11.50 10.59 14.01
N LYS A 139 12.77 10.43 14.40
CA LYS A 139 13.24 9.26 15.12
C LYS A 139 12.46 9.02 16.41
N THR A 140 12.32 10.03 17.27
CA THR A 140 11.62 9.92 18.55
C THR A 140 10.16 9.53 18.36
N GLN A 141 9.47 10.17 17.40
CA GLN A 141 8.07 9.89 17.11
C GLN A 141 7.88 8.47 16.53
N ILE A 142 8.72 8.06 15.57
CA ILE A 142 8.67 6.69 15.01
C ILE A 142 8.95 5.64 16.11
N GLN A 143 9.93 5.88 16.98
CA GLN A 143 10.22 4.99 18.10
C GLN A 143 9.04 4.86 19.07
N SER A 144 8.28 5.93 19.29
CA SER A 144 7.10 5.89 20.17
C SER A 144 6.01 4.92 19.70
N LEU A 145 5.97 4.59 18.41
CA LEU A 145 5.00 3.66 17.83
C LEU A 145 5.37 2.18 18.06
N MET A 146 6.63 1.86 18.39
CA MET A 146 7.09 0.46 18.49
C MET A 146 6.25 -0.39 19.42
N GLY A 147 5.93 0.14 20.62
CA GLY A 147 5.17 -0.58 21.64
C GLY A 147 3.71 -0.82 21.22
N ILE A 148 3.05 0.17 20.64
CA ILE A 148 1.67 0.06 20.17
C ILE A 148 1.59 -0.89 18.98
N ASN A 149 2.52 -0.77 18.04
CA ASN A 149 2.58 -1.64 16.88
C ASN A 149 2.78 -3.11 17.28
N ALA A 150 3.71 -3.37 18.20
CA ALA A 150 3.93 -4.70 18.75
C ALA A 150 2.71 -5.24 19.49
N GLN A 151 2.02 -4.40 20.27
CA GLN A 151 0.82 -4.79 21.02
C GLN A 151 -0.30 -5.28 20.10
N TYR A 152 -0.46 -4.65 18.94
CA TYR A 152 -1.53 -4.98 17.98
C TYR A 152 -1.07 -5.86 16.83
N GLY A 153 0.23 -6.18 16.72
CA GLY A 153 0.75 -6.99 15.62
C GLY A 153 0.63 -6.30 14.25
N ILE A 154 0.74 -4.97 14.20
CA ILE A 154 0.63 -4.17 12.99
C ILE A 154 1.94 -3.47 12.67
N GLN A 155 2.37 -3.46 11.40
CA GLN A 155 3.63 -2.87 10.99
C GLN A 155 3.41 -1.46 10.41
N GLY A 156 4.12 -0.47 10.93
CA GLY A 156 4.13 0.89 10.40
C GLY A 156 5.28 1.08 9.41
N GLY A 157 4.96 1.48 8.19
CA GLY A 157 5.92 1.80 7.14
C GLY A 157 6.02 3.31 6.91
N TYR A 158 7.24 3.86 6.96
CA TYR A 158 7.45 5.25 6.55
C TYR A 158 7.75 5.31 5.05
N GLN A 159 6.91 6.04 4.29
CA GLN A 159 7.11 6.19 2.84
C GLN A 159 8.10 7.31 2.54
N ASN A 160 9.13 7.02 1.74
CA ASN A 160 9.94 8.06 1.13
C ASN A 160 9.08 8.89 0.15
N HIS A 161 9.21 10.22 0.21
CA HIS A 161 8.38 11.12 -0.59
C HIS A 161 9.19 12.33 -1.08
N THR A 162 9.11 12.61 -2.39
CA THR A 162 9.82 13.70 -3.05
C THR A 162 9.49 15.08 -2.47
N GLY A 163 10.44 16.00 -2.51
CA GLY A 163 10.31 17.38 -2.03
C GLY A 163 10.82 17.58 -0.60
N ASN A 164 10.22 18.50 0.14
CA ASN A 164 10.68 18.88 1.48
C ASN A 164 10.22 17.91 2.59
N TYR A 165 10.14 16.64 2.30
CA TYR A 165 9.79 15.61 3.28
C TYR A 165 11.03 14.92 3.84
N PHE A 166 10.99 14.59 5.13
CA PHE A 166 11.88 13.59 5.70
C PHE A 166 11.71 12.28 4.91
N GLY A 167 12.80 11.62 4.58
CA GLY A 167 12.80 10.42 3.74
C GLY A 167 12.85 10.71 2.23
N ALA A 168 12.83 11.98 1.78
CA ALA A 168 13.00 12.30 0.36
C ALA A 168 14.37 11.83 -0.16
N PRO A 169 15.51 12.20 0.46
CA PRO A 169 16.82 11.70 0.04
C PRO A 169 17.10 10.25 0.45
N LEU A 170 16.17 9.54 1.10
CA LEU A 170 16.27 8.18 1.64
C LEU A 170 17.35 7.98 2.72
N TRP A 171 18.52 8.61 2.60
CA TRP A 171 19.62 8.46 3.55
C TRP A 171 19.28 8.94 4.97
N ASP A 172 18.47 9.97 5.11
CA ASP A 172 17.96 10.46 6.39
C ASP A 172 17.00 9.44 7.05
N LEU A 173 16.13 8.81 6.27
CA LEU A 173 15.25 7.73 6.72
C LEU A 173 16.08 6.50 7.15
N MET A 174 17.10 6.13 6.38
CA MET A 174 17.99 5.01 6.73
C MET A 174 18.66 5.21 8.08
N VAL A 175 19.22 6.40 8.32
CA VAL A 175 19.86 6.74 9.61
C VAL A 175 18.91 6.55 10.79
N VAL A 176 17.61 6.79 10.59
CA VAL A 176 16.59 6.56 11.61
C VAL A 176 16.26 5.07 11.73
N LEU A 177 15.98 4.38 10.62
CA LEU A 177 15.53 2.98 10.63
C LEU A 177 16.63 1.99 11.07
N GLU A 178 17.90 2.30 10.84
CA GLU A 178 19.02 1.51 11.37
C GLU A 178 19.03 1.46 12.90
N LYS A 179 18.61 2.55 13.55
CA LYS A 179 18.57 2.69 15.00
C LYS A 179 17.23 2.23 15.61
N VAL A 180 16.27 1.87 14.78
CA VAL A 180 14.97 1.33 15.20
C VAL A 180 15.00 -0.18 15.08
N ALA A 181 15.36 -0.86 16.18
CA ALA A 181 15.45 -2.32 16.25
C ALA A 181 14.06 -2.93 16.54
N SER A 182 13.15 -2.83 15.57
CA SER A 182 11.80 -3.39 15.70
C SER A 182 11.30 -3.95 14.37
N PRO A 183 10.72 -5.16 14.34
CA PRO A 183 10.07 -5.70 13.15
C PRO A 183 8.76 -4.98 12.83
N TRP A 184 8.25 -4.18 13.77
CA TRP A 184 6.98 -3.45 13.63
C TRP A 184 7.13 -2.06 13.02
N ILE A 185 8.36 -1.67 12.66
CA ILE A 185 8.68 -0.42 11.99
C ILE A 185 9.47 -0.74 10.72
N SER A 186 9.03 -0.22 9.60
CA SER A 186 9.59 -0.50 8.27
C SER A 186 9.62 0.74 7.38
N SER A 187 10.08 0.56 6.16
CA SER A 187 9.90 1.50 5.06
C SER A 187 8.77 1.00 4.13
N GLN A 188 7.89 1.90 3.72
CA GLN A 188 7.15 1.74 2.48
C GLN A 188 8.01 2.34 1.37
N PHE A 189 8.72 1.49 0.62
CA PHE A 189 9.62 1.94 -0.42
C PHE A 189 8.84 2.33 -1.68
N ASP A 190 8.87 3.60 -2.03
CA ASP A 190 8.23 4.15 -3.21
C ASP A 190 9.26 4.41 -4.31
N ILE A 191 9.22 3.59 -5.36
CA ILE A 191 10.18 3.67 -6.47
C ILE A 191 10.09 5.00 -7.23
N TYR A 192 8.89 5.55 -7.43
CA TYR A 192 8.73 6.81 -8.10
C TYR A 192 9.47 7.94 -7.36
N HIS A 193 9.29 8.03 -6.04
CA HIS A 193 9.95 9.04 -5.23
C HIS A 193 11.46 8.80 -5.13
N ALA A 194 11.88 7.55 -4.98
CA ALA A 194 13.29 7.19 -4.98
C ALA A 194 13.97 7.54 -6.32
N TYR A 195 13.28 7.30 -7.44
CA TYR A 195 13.78 7.61 -8.78
C TYR A 195 13.82 9.12 -9.03
N SER A 196 12.77 9.87 -8.63
CA SER A 196 12.72 11.33 -8.85
C SER A 196 13.78 12.09 -8.05
N GLU A 197 14.13 11.65 -6.85
CA GLU A 197 15.15 12.27 -6.01
C GLU A 197 16.55 11.72 -6.26
N GLY A 198 16.67 10.40 -6.51
CA GLY A 198 17.94 9.71 -6.62
C GLY A 198 18.39 9.42 -8.04
N TYR A 199 17.50 9.51 -9.04
CA TYR A 199 17.74 9.15 -10.44
C TYR A 199 18.55 7.84 -10.52
N ARG A 200 19.86 7.87 -10.85
CA ARG A 200 20.71 6.70 -10.99
C ARG A 200 21.17 6.05 -9.67
N SER A 201 20.94 6.69 -8.54
CA SER A 201 21.37 6.16 -7.22
C SER A 201 20.24 5.44 -6.46
N TRP A 202 19.03 5.39 -7.02
CA TRP A 202 17.91 4.73 -6.35
C TRP A 202 18.15 3.25 -6.04
N GLN A 203 18.88 2.54 -6.90
CA GLN A 203 19.23 1.12 -6.67
C GLN A 203 20.06 0.93 -5.41
N VAL A 204 21.07 1.81 -5.20
CA VAL A 204 21.89 1.79 -3.98
C VAL A 204 21.02 2.01 -2.76
N SER A 205 20.12 2.99 -2.83
CA SER A 205 19.18 3.29 -1.74
C SER A 205 18.26 2.11 -1.47
N MET A 206 17.76 1.43 -2.51
CA MET A 206 16.90 0.24 -2.36
C MET A 206 17.65 -0.93 -1.71
N GLU A 207 18.87 -1.20 -2.13
CA GLU A 207 19.72 -2.25 -1.57
C GLU A 207 19.94 -2.03 -0.07
N MET A 208 20.35 -0.82 0.31
CA MET A 208 20.59 -0.49 1.71
C MET A 208 19.31 -0.53 2.55
N MET A 209 18.16 -0.15 1.97
CA MET A 209 16.87 -0.21 2.63
C MET A 209 16.23 -1.60 2.66
N ALA A 210 16.69 -2.54 1.84
CA ALA A 210 16.07 -3.85 1.64
C ALA A 210 15.71 -4.60 2.95
N PRO A 211 16.58 -4.63 3.99
CA PRO A 211 16.25 -5.28 5.26
C PRO A 211 15.10 -4.62 6.05
N LYS A 212 14.69 -3.42 5.65
CA LYS A 212 13.66 -2.60 6.31
C LYS A 212 12.42 -2.36 5.44
N ILE A 213 12.40 -2.86 4.21
CA ILE A 213 11.23 -2.70 3.33
C ILE A 213 10.12 -3.63 3.79
N GLY A 214 9.00 -3.05 4.24
CA GLY A 214 7.80 -3.78 4.67
C GLY A 214 6.64 -3.68 3.69
N SER A 215 6.68 -2.71 2.76
CA SER A 215 5.72 -2.58 1.66
C SER A 215 6.35 -1.80 0.50
N LEU A 216 5.77 -1.95 -0.69
CA LEU A 216 6.28 -1.37 -1.93
C LEU A 216 5.19 -0.49 -2.56
N ALA A 217 5.52 0.74 -2.95
CA ALA A 217 4.60 1.60 -3.68
C ALA A 217 5.08 1.81 -5.12
N VAL A 218 4.15 1.71 -6.07
CA VAL A 218 4.45 1.77 -7.51
C VAL A 218 3.59 2.83 -8.18
N LYS A 219 4.24 3.74 -8.88
CA LYS A 219 3.66 4.77 -9.74
C LYS A 219 4.69 5.26 -10.74
N ASP A 220 4.27 5.99 -11.77
CA ASP A 220 5.16 6.44 -12.84
C ASP A 220 4.97 7.92 -13.16
N PHE A 221 5.98 8.54 -13.79
CA PHE A 221 5.94 9.94 -14.20
C PHE A 221 6.85 10.20 -15.40
N THR A 222 6.61 11.36 -16.03
CA THR A 222 7.54 11.96 -16.98
C THR A 222 7.82 13.42 -16.59
N TRP A 223 8.86 14.00 -17.18
CA TRP A 223 9.12 15.43 -17.08
C TRP A 223 8.44 16.20 -18.20
N GLU A 224 7.73 17.25 -17.85
CA GLU A 224 7.28 18.27 -18.80
C GLU A 224 8.08 19.56 -18.60
N ILE A 225 8.56 20.14 -19.71
CA ILE A 225 9.24 21.44 -19.65
C ILE A 225 8.22 22.53 -19.98
N ASN A 226 7.92 23.35 -18.98
CA ASN A 226 7.04 24.51 -19.10
C ASN A 226 7.81 25.78 -18.78
N ASN A 227 7.96 26.68 -19.76
CA ASN A 227 8.70 27.94 -19.62
C ASN A 227 10.10 27.74 -19.04
N GLY A 228 10.84 26.72 -19.49
CA GLY A 228 12.18 26.40 -19.01
C GLY A 228 12.24 25.71 -17.65
N GLN A 229 11.10 25.45 -17.01
CA GLN A 229 11.03 24.73 -15.74
C GLN A 229 10.55 23.30 -15.96
N ALA A 230 11.29 22.34 -15.41
CA ALA A 230 10.86 20.94 -15.39
C ALA A 230 9.76 20.74 -14.34
N LYS A 231 8.66 20.11 -14.73
CA LYS A 231 7.55 19.71 -13.84
C LYS A 231 7.28 18.23 -14.01
N ILE A 232 6.97 17.59 -12.89
CA ILE A 232 6.54 16.19 -12.90
C ILE A 232 5.11 16.10 -13.44
N LYS A 233 4.92 15.25 -14.46
CA LYS A 233 3.61 14.80 -14.93
C LYS A 233 3.46 13.32 -14.60
N LYS A 234 2.44 13.00 -13.82
CA LYS A 234 2.10 11.63 -13.47
C LYS A 234 1.42 10.95 -14.66
N VAL A 235 1.80 9.72 -14.93
CA VAL A 235 1.35 8.94 -16.10
C VAL A 235 1.06 7.49 -15.69
N PRO A 236 0.31 6.71 -16.50
CA PRO A 236 0.14 5.27 -16.29
C PRO A 236 1.48 4.53 -16.24
N LEU A 237 1.50 3.39 -15.56
CA LEU A 237 2.71 2.56 -15.43
C LEU A 237 3.27 2.17 -16.79
N GLY A 238 4.58 2.31 -16.96
CA GLY A 238 5.31 2.02 -18.20
C GLY A 238 5.20 3.10 -19.28
N GLN A 239 4.50 4.20 -19.03
CA GLN A 239 4.44 5.36 -19.93
C GLN A 239 5.34 6.51 -19.47
N GLY A 240 6.01 6.34 -18.34
CA GLY A 240 6.93 7.31 -17.77
C GLY A 240 8.39 6.93 -17.95
N ILE A 241 9.20 7.47 -17.05
CA ILE A 241 10.66 7.31 -17.05
C ILE A 241 11.19 6.53 -15.85
N VAL A 242 10.33 6.09 -14.93
CA VAL A 242 10.73 5.31 -13.78
C VAL A 242 11.29 3.96 -14.26
N ASP A 243 12.45 3.58 -13.76
CA ASP A 243 13.06 2.29 -14.10
C ASP A 243 12.34 1.12 -13.40
N LEU A 244 11.11 0.84 -13.85
CA LEU A 244 10.28 -0.22 -13.29
C LEU A 244 10.86 -1.61 -13.57
N ASP A 245 11.57 -1.82 -14.68
CA ASP A 245 12.27 -3.07 -14.96
C ASP A 245 13.39 -3.33 -13.94
N GLY A 246 14.24 -2.34 -13.69
CA GLY A 246 15.25 -2.39 -12.65
C GLY A 246 14.66 -2.62 -11.27
N PHE A 247 13.51 -2.01 -10.98
CA PHE A 247 12.83 -2.17 -9.70
C PHE A 247 12.38 -3.62 -9.44
N PHE A 248 11.64 -4.24 -10.36
CA PHE A 248 11.18 -5.62 -10.19
C PHE A 248 12.35 -6.62 -10.21
N LYS A 249 13.39 -6.35 -11.02
CA LYS A 249 14.65 -7.12 -10.98
C LYS A 249 15.31 -7.04 -9.60
N ASN A 250 15.35 -5.88 -8.98
CA ASN A 250 15.94 -5.70 -7.65
C ASN A 250 15.08 -6.34 -6.55
N ILE A 251 13.77 -6.32 -6.65
CA ILE A 251 12.87 -7.08 -5.74
C ILE A 251 13.31 -8.56 -5.71
N LYS A 252 13.53 -9.15 -6.89
CA LYS A 252 14.01 -10.55 -6.99
C LYS A 252 15.41 -10.72 -6.38
N ASN A 253 16.37 -9.91 -6.81
CA ASN A 253 17.77 -10.05 -6.43
C ASN A 253 18.00 -9.86 -4.92
N LEU A 254 17.23 -8.97 -4.31
CA LEU A 254 17.30 -8.64 -2.88
C LEU A 254 16.34 -9.51 -2.03
N ASN A 255 15.62 -10.45 -2.66
CA ASN A 255 14.64 -11.32 -2.00
C ASN A 255 13.61 -10.53 -1.17
N ILE A 256 13.17 -9.39 -1.65
CA ILE A 256 12.16 -8.56 -0.97
C ILE A 256 10.79 -9.22 -1.19
N VAL A 257 10.11 -9.60 -0.10
CA VAL A 257 8.74 -10.13 -0.11
C VAL A 257 7.88 -9.16 0.69
N ALA A 258 7.01 -8.43 0.00
CA ALA A 258 6.18 -7.39 0.62
C ALA A 258 4.94 -7.11 -0.24
N PRO A 259 3.82 -6.65 0.34
CA PRO A 259 2.66 -6.21 -0.42
C PRO A 259 3.02 -4.99 -1.29
N ILE A 260 2.43 -4.95 -2.47
CA ILE A 260 2.59 -3.86 -3.44
C ILE A 260 1.33 -2.98 -3.38
N THR A 261 1.50 -1.67 -3.27
CA THR A 261 0.41 -0.71 -3.44
C THR A 261 0.55 0.07 -4.73
N LEU A 262 -0.47 -0.01 -5.57
CA LEU A 262 -0.60 0.75 -6.82
C LEU A 262 -1.14 2.15 -6.50
N HIS A 263 -0.36 3.18 -6.80
CA HIS A 263 -0.71 4.56 -6.63
C HIS A 263 -1.05 5.21 -7.98
N ILE A 264 -2.32 5.19 -8.38
CA ILE A 264 -2.75 5.98 -9.53
C ILE A 264 -2.91 7.44 -9.09
N GLU A 265 -1.98 8.28 -9.49
CA GLU A 265 -1.99 9.71 -9.20
C GLU A 265 -2.14 10.59 -10.45
N TYR A 266 -2.18 9.98 -11.65
CA TYR A 266 -2.67 10.65 -12.86
C TYR A 266 -4.23 10.68 -12.84
N PRO A 267 -4.87 11.57 -13.62
CA PRO A 267 -6.33 11.69 -13.60
C PRO A 267 -7.02 10.38 -14.01
N LEU A 268 -7.78 9.76 -13.08
CA LEU A 268 -8.68 8.63 -13.43
C LEU A 268 -9.80 9.06 -14.37
N LEU A 269 -10.23 10.33 -14.27
CA LEU A 269 -11.17 10.97 -15.19
C LEU A 269 -10.56 12.26 -15.71
N GLU A 270 -10.69 12.48 -17.01
CA GLU A 270 -10.38 13.76 -17.63
C GLU A 270 -11.51 14.76 -17.31
N LYS A 271 -11.22 16.05 -17.40
CA LYS A 271 -12.17 17.10 -17.07
C LYS A 271 -13.52 16.99 -17.79
N HIS A 272 -13.50 16.57 -19.05
CA HIS A 272 -14.73 16.40 -19.86
C HIS A 272 -15.53 15.15 -19.45
N GLU A 273 -14.89 14.15 -18.81
CA GLU A 273 -15.50 12.91 -18.33
C GLU A 273 -16.21 13.10 -16.97
N GLU A 274 -15.96 14.22 -16.28
CA GLU A 274 -16.59 14.48 -14.97
C GLU A 274 -18.11 14.67 -15.03
N ASN A 275 -18.67 14.94 -16.21
CA ASN A 275 -20.12 15.11 -16.44
C ASN A 275 -20.81 13.80 -16.86
N LEU A 276 -20.09 12.71 -17.05
CA LEU A 276 -20.65 11.41 -17.40
C LEU A 276 -21.47 10.81 -16.24
N SER A 277 -22.32 9.85 -16.56
CA SER A 277 -23.01 9.06 -15.54
C SER A 277 -22.03 8.30 -14.63
N LEU A 278 -22.45 7.92 -13.43
CA LEU A 278 -21.60 7.18 -12.49
C LEU A 278 -21.10 5.85 -13.07
N ILE A 279 -21.93 5.17 -13.86
CA ILE A 279 -21.59 3.90 -14.53
C ILE A 279 -20.52 4.12 -15.60
N GLU A 280 -20.61 5.18 -16.39
CA GLU A 280 -19.62 5.49 -17.42
C GLU A 280 -18.28 5.88 -16.78
N LYS A 281 -18.29 6.70 -15.73
CA LYS A 281 -17.10 7.03 -14.93
C LYS A 281 -16.43 5.77 -14.40
N GLN A 282 -17.23 4.86 -13.83
CA GLN A 282 -16.70 3.61 -13.29
C GLN A 282 -16.01 2.76 -14.36
N LYS A 283 -16.61 2.62 -15.54
CA LYS A 283 -16.01 1.88 -16.67
C LYS A 283 -14.63 2.46 -17.07
N ILE A 284 -14.52 3.79 -17.14
CA ILE A 284 -13.26 4.46 -17.48
C ILE A 284 -12.21 4.21 -16.39
N MET A 285 -12.58 4.37 -15.11
CA MET A 285 -11.67 4.13 -13.99
C MET A 285 -11.21 2.68 -13.95
N VAL A 286 -12.13 1.73 -14.10
CA VAL A 286 -11.84 0.29 -14.14
C VAL A 286 -10.83 -0.03 -15.24
N ALA A 287 -11.02 0.49 -16.45
CA ALA A 287 -10.10 0.24 -17.55
C ALA A 287 -8.68 0.75 -17.24
N LYS A 288 -8.55 1.96 -16.65
CA LYS A 288 -7.25 2.52 -16.25
C LYS A 288 -6.59 1.69 -15.14
N ILE A 289 -7.35 1.26 -14.13
CA ILE A 289 -6.85 0.40 -13.05
C ILE A 289 -6.40 -0.95 -13.61
N GLN A 290 -7.20 -1.59 -14.47
CA GLN A 290 -6.87 -2.86 -15.11
C GLN A 290 -5.54 -2.78 -15.88
N ASN A 291 -5.34 -1.70 -16.64
CA ASN A 291 -4.09 -1.51 -17.41
C ASN A 291 -2.87 -1.50 -16.49
N ASP A 292 -2.91 -0.77 -15.37
CA ASP A 292 -1.79 -0.67 -14.44
C ASP A 292 -1.60 -1.98 -13.65
N VAL A 293 -2.68 -2.67 -13.27
CA VAL A 293 -2.62 -3.99 -12.63
C VAL A 293 -1.98 -5.02 -13.57
N GLN A 294 -2.40 -5.06 -14.86
CA GLN A 294 -1.81 -5.95 -15.85
C GLN A 294 -0.32 -5.66 -16.08
N PHE A 295 0.07 -4.38 -16.05
CA PHE A 295 1.48 -4.01 -16.10
C PHE A 295 2.27 -4.62 -14.94
N ILE A 296 1.80 -4.47 -13.68
CA ILE A 296 2.46 -5.06 -12.50
C ILE A 296 2.52 -6.58 -12.63
N LEU A 297 1.41 -7.24 -12.98
CA LEU A 297 1.37 -8.70 -13.16
C LEU A 297 2.37 -9.16 -14.23
N SER A 298 2.47 -8.45 -15.36
CA SER A 298 3.44 -8.77 -16.40
C SER A 298 4.88 -8.72 -15.89
N LYS A 299 5.22 -7.73 -15.03
CA LYS A 299 6.54 -7.62 -14.42
C LYS A 299 6.80 -8.70 -13.37
N LEU A 300 5.81 -9.04 -12.54
CA LEU A 300 5.92 -10.14 -11.58
C LEU A 300 6.20 -11.47 -12.30
N HIS A 301 5.51 -11.76 -13.40
CA HIS A 301 5.79 -12.93 -14.24
C HIS A 301 7.16 -12.86 -14.92
N GLN A 302 7.49 -11.73 -15.56
CA GLN A 302 8.77 -11.54 -16.27
C GLN A 302 9.98 -11.82 -15.38
N TYR A 303 9.90 -11.41 -14.12
CA TYR A 303 10.98 -11.63 -13.15
C TYR A 303 10.78 -12.86 -12.27
N GLN A 304 9.81 -13.73 -12.56
CA GLN A 304 9.53 -14.97 -11.84
C GLN A 304 9.34 -14.72 -10.32
N LEU A 305 8.54 -13.75 -9.99
CA LEU A 305 8.16 -13.40 -8.62
C LEU A 305 6.87 -14.13 -8.21
N ILE A 306 6.05 -14.45 -9.20
CA ILE A 306 4.84 -15.29 -9.12
C ILE A 306 4.86 -16.31 -10.23
#